data_652a73cc80f098102de9765d2e872c23
#
_entry.id   652a73cc80f098102de9765d2e872c23
#
_cell.length_a   1.000
_cell.length_b   1.000
_cell.length_c   1.000
_cell.angle_alpha   90.00
_cell.angle_beta   90.00
_cell.angle_gamma   90.00
#
_symmetry.space_group_name_H-M   'P 1'
#
loop_
_entity.id
_entity.type
_entity.pdbx_description
1 polymer ?
#
loop_
_entity_poly.entity_id
_entity_poly.type
_entity_poly.pdbx_seq_one_letter_code
_entity_poly.pdbx_strand_id
1 'polypeptide(L)'
;SSRTFAKFLRDCKATGYQVALFYVTLPTSDLAVQRVALRVKQGGHNIPTDDIHRRFQRSLSNLFELYLPLSDRWSVLDNAGGRIETIAAGTPRRTSVKDPEKWLLLQSIAR
;
A
#
# COMPACT_ATOMS: atom_id res chain seq x y z
N SER A 1 3.42 -13.34 -5.63
CA SER A 1 4.42 -12.75 -4.74
C SER A 1 4.78 -11.34 -5.19
N SER A 2 5.44 -10.59 -4.34
CA SER A 2 5.89 -9.24 -4.66
C SER A 2 6.90 -9.21 -5.82
N ARG A 3 7.77 -10.22 -5.89
CA ARG A 3 8.72 -10.36 -7.00
C ARG A 3 8.02 -10.63 -8.32
N THR A 4 7.00 -11.46 -8.31
CA THR A 4 6.19 -11.76 -9.50
C THR A 4 5.46 -10.51 -9.99
N PHE A 5 4.89 -9.74 -9.08
CA PHE A 5 4.20 -8.51 -9.44
C PHE A 5 5.17 -7.46 -9.97
N ALA A 6 6.34 -7.31 -9.34
CA ALA A 6 7.36 -6.39 -9.82
C ALA A 6 7.85 -6.77 -11.23
N LYS A 7 8.05 -8.07 -11.48
CA LYS A 7 8.41 -8.56 -12.81
C LYS A 7 7.34 -8.23 -13.84
N PHE A 8 6.07 -8.42 -13.48
CA PHE A 8 4.94 -8.07 -14.34
C PHE A 8 4.98 -6.59 -14.72
N LEU A 9 5.21 -5.70 -13.75
CA LEU A 9 5.31 -4.27 -14.01
C LEU A 9 6.47 -3.94 -14.94
N ARG A 10 7.63 -4.55 -14.74
CA ARG A 10 8.79 -4.35 -15.62
C ARG A 10 8.50 -4.80 -17.04
N ASP A 11 7.85 -5.95 -17.18
CA ASP A 11 7.49 -6.50 -18.49
C ASP A 11 6.51 -5.58 -19.21
N CYS A 12 5.52 -5.04 -18.51
CA CYS A 12 4.59 -4.07 -19.07
C CYS A 12 5.32 -2.83 -19.58
N LYS A 13 6.23 -2.28 -18.80
CA LYS A 13 7.00 -1.10 -19.18
C LYS A 13 7.90 -1.39 -20.39
N ALA A 14 8.52 -2.57 -20.41
CA ALA A 14 9.39 -2.98 -21.52
C ALA A 14 8.62 -3.09 -22.85
N THR A 15 7.33 -3.35 -22.79
CA THR A 15 6.47 -3.42 -23.99
C THR A 15 5.75 -2.12 -24.31
N GLY A 16 6.12 -1.01 -23.67
CA GLY A 16 5.62 0.32 -23.98
C GLY A 16 4.42 0.78 -23.16
N TYR A 17 3.96 -0.01 -22.21
CA TYR A 17 2.87 0.41 -21.33
C TYR A 17 3.35 1.39 -20.28
N GLN A 18 2.49 2.34 -19.95
CA GLN A 18 2.67 3.17 -18.76
C GLN A 18 1.95 2.51 -17.57
N VAL A 19 2.57 2.57 -16.40
CA VAL A 19 2.04 1.98 -15.18
C VAL A 19 1.51 3.09 -14.29
N ALA A 20 0.20 3.04 -13.99
CA ALA A 20 -0.44 3.87 -12.98
C ALA A 20 -0.83 2.99 -11.81
N LEU A 21 -0.29 3.26 -10.63
CA LEU A 21 -0.51 2.46 -9.44
C LEU A 21 -1.42 3.22 -8.46
N PHE A 22 -2.46 2.54 -7.98
CA PHE A 22 -3.29 3.03 -6.89
C PHE A 22 -3.13 2.05 -5.72
N TYR A 23 -2.54 2.51 -4.65
CA TYR A 23 -2.33 1.70 -3.45
C TYR A 23 -3.27 2.18 -2.36
N VAL A 24 -4.26 1.35 -2.03
CA VAL A 24 -5.25 1.68 -1.00
C VAL A 24 -4.82 1.01 0.30
N THR A 25 -4.68 1.78 1.36
CA THR A 25 -4.20 1.29 2.64
C THR A 25 -5.00 1.86 3.81
N LEU A 26 -4.67 1.37 4.99
CA LEU A 26 -5.06 1.95 6.27
C LEU A 26 -3.82 2.63 6.84
N PRO A 27 -3.96 3.68 7.66
CA PRO A 27 -2.79 4.38 8.19
C PRO A 27 -2.03 3.59 9.27
N THR A 28 -2.65 2.56 9.88
CA THR A 28 -1.98 1.74 10.89
C THR A 28 -2.34 0.27 10.74
N SER A 29 -1.46 -0.62 11.20
CA SER A 29 -1.75 -2.05 11.22
C SER A 29 -2.81 -2.42 12.26
N ASP A 30 -2.99 -1.62 13.31
CA ASP A 30 -4.06 -1.85 14.29
C ASP A 30 -5.44 -1.76 13.64
N LEU A 31 -5.63 -0.84 12.70
CA LEU A 31 -6.88 -0.75 11.94
C LEU A 31 -7.08 -1.99 11.06
N ALA A 32 -5.99 -2.55 10.52
CA ALA A 32 -6.06 -3.79 9.76
C ALA A 32 -6.51 -4.95 10.65
N VAL A 33 -5.99 -5.03 11.87
CA VAL A 33 -6.41 -6.03 12.87
C VAL A 33 -7.90 -5.89 13.17
N GLN A 34 -8.38 -4.67 13.37
CA GLN A 34 -9.80 -4.42 13.63
C GLN A 34 -10.69 -4.86 12.47
N ARG A 35 -10.27 -4.64 11.22
CA ARG A 35 -11.03 -5.07 10.05
C ARG A 35 -11.09 -6.58 9.91
N VAL A 36 -10.00 -7.28 10.20
CA VAL A 36 -10.00 -8.75 10.21
C VAL A 36 -10.96 -9.25 11.29
N ALA A 37 -10.91 -8.67 12.50
CA ALA A 37 -11.82 -9.04 13.58
C ALA A 37 -13.28 -8.87 13.18
N LEU A 38 -13.60 -7.79 12.48
CA LEU A 38 -14.96 -7.54 11.98
C LEU A 38 -15.37 -8.60 10.95
N ARG A 39 -14.49 -8.96 10.03
CA ARG A 39 -14.75 -10.02 9.03
C ARG A 39 -15.00 -11.37 9.70
N VAL A 40 -14.25 -11.69 10.74
CA VAL A 40 -14.44 -12.95 11.50
C VAL A 40 -15.84 -13.00 12.09
N LYS A 41 -16.33 -11.89 12.65
CA LYS A 41 -17.70 -11.80 13.16
C LYS A 41 -18.76 -12.01 12.07
N GLN A 42 -18.40 -11.70 10.82
CA GLN A 42 -19.28 -11.85 9.67
C GLN A 42 -19.09 -13.18 8.93
N GLY A 43 -18.34 -14.13 9.53
CA GLY A 43 -18.12 -15.46 8.98
C GLY A 43 -16.85 -15.64 8.19
N GLY A 44 -15.95 -14.65 8.19
CA GLY A 44 -14.65 -14.77 7.52
C GLY A 44 -13.63 -15.58 8.33
N HIS A 45 -12.51 -15.89 7.69
CA HIS A 45 -11.42 -16.61 8.33
C HIS A 45 -10.59 -15.72 9.24
N ASN A 46 -10.20 -16.27 10.38
CA ASN A 46 -9.30 -15.57 11.28
C ASN A 46 -7.86 -15.63 10.76
N ILE A 47 -7.15 -14.52 10.94
CA ILE A 47 -5.72 -14.42 10.66
C ILE A 47 -5.03 -14.03 11.97
N PRO A 48 -3.95 -14.73 12.39
CA PRO A 48 -3.23 -14.35 13.62
C PRO A 48 -2.77 -12.90 13.57
N THR A 49 -2.89 -12.20 14.70
CA THR A 49 -2.57 -10.77 14.79
C THR A 49 -1.15 -10.45 14.35
N ASP A 50 -0.17 -11.28 14.75
CA ASP A 50 1.22 -11.09 14.35
C ASP A 50 1.40 -11.19 12.83
N ASP A 51 0.65 -12.06 12.18
CA ASP A 51 0.68 -12.19 10.72
C ASP A 51 0.10 -10.95 10.04
N ILE A 52 -0.95 -10.37 10.61
CA ILE A 52 -1.55 -9.14 10.08
C ILE A 52 -0.53 -8.01 10.10
N HIS A 53 0.12 -7.80 11.26
CA HIS A 53 1.15 -6.76 11.40
C HIS A 53 2.32 -6.98 10.45
N ARG A 54 2.80 -8.22 10.33
CA ARG A 54 3.92 -8.56 9.46
C ARG A 54 3.58 -8.33 7.98
N ARG A 55 2.39 -8.75 7.55
CA ARG A 55 1.94 -8.56 6.16
C ARG A 55 1.75 -7.09 5.83
N PHE A 56 1.22 -6.32 6.78
CA PHE A 56 1.02 -4.89 6.62
C PHE A 56 2.37 -4.19 6.41
N GLN A 57 3.34 -4.46 7.28
CA GLN A 57 4.69 -3.90 7.18
C GLN A 57 5.36 -4.31 5.87
N ARG A 58 5.27 -5.58 5.50
CA ARG A 58 5.88 -6.10 4.26
C ARG A 58 5.25 -5.46 3.02
N SER A 59 3.95 -5.29 3.01
CA SER A 59 3.25 -4.64 1.90
C SER A 59 3.73 -3.21 1.71
N LEU A 60 3.90 -2.46 2.79
CA LEU A 60 4.41 -1.09 2.71
C LEU A 60 5.88 -1.05 2.30
N SER A 61 6.69 -1.97 2.80
CA SER A 61 8.08 -2.08 2.38
C SER A 61 8.19 -2.31 0.86
N ASN A 62 7.39 -3.24 0.34
CA ASN A 62 7.34 -3.51 -1.10
C ASN A 62 6.83 -2.31 -1.89
N LEU A 63 5.86 -1.58 -1.35
CA LEU A 63 5.35 -0.37 -2.00
C LEU A 63 6.49 0.62 -2.25
N PHE A 64 7.22 0.98 -1.18
CA PHE A 64 8.27 1.98 -1.28
C PHE A 64 9.49 1.50 -2.06
N GLU A 65 9.88 0.24 -1.88
CA GLU A 65 11.10 -0.29 -2.49
C GLU A 65 10.92 -0.76 -3.92
N LEU A 66 9.75 -1.31 -4.26
CA LEU A 66 9.54 -1.94 -5.56
C LEU A 66 8.51 -1.22 -6.41
N TYR A 67 7.32 -0.95 -5.88
CA TYR A 67 6.19 -0.57 -6.71
C TYR A 67 6.19 0.91 -7.09
N LEU A 68 6.50 1.81 -6.17
CA LEU A 68 6.56 3.23 -6.49
C LEU A 68 7.64 3.53 -7.52
N PRO A 69 8.88 2.99 -7.38
CA PRO A 69 9.92 3.24 -8.39
C PRO A 69 9.58 2.69 -9.78
N LEU A 70 8.77 1.63 -9.87
CA LEU A 70 8.38 1.02 -11.14
C LEU A 70 7.17 1.68 -11.78
N SER A 71 6.46 2.52 -11.05
CA SER A 71 5.23 3.15 -11.53
C SER A 71 5.53 4.49 -12.19
N ASP A 72 4.91 4.75 -13.33
CA ASP A 72 5.03 6.04 -14.00
C ASP A 72 4.25 7.11 -13.24
N ARG A 73 3.11 6.73 -12.69
CA ARG A 73 2.32 7.56 -11.76
C ARG A 73 1.77 6.67 -10.65
N TRP A 74 1.67 7.23 -9.46
CA TRP A 74 1.14 6.48 -8.32
C TRP A 74 0.36 7.40 -7.38
N SER A 75 -0.58 6.76 -6.66
CA SER A 75 -1.33 7.40 -5.59
C SER A 75 -1.44 6.44 -4.42
N VAL A 76 -1.17 6.94 -3.22
CA VAL A 76 -1.34 6.18 -1.98
C VAL A 76 -2.55 6.77 -1.27
N LEU A 77 -3.53 5.93 -1.00
CA LEU A 77 -4.87 6.34 -0.58
C LEU A 77 -5.22 5.71 0.77
N ASP A 78 -5.90 6.50 1.62
CA ASP A 78 -6.39 6.05 2.92
C ASP A 78 -7.87 5.67 2.80
N ASN A 79 -8.21 4.47 3.25
CA ASN A 79 -9.57 3.94 3.24
C ASN A 79 -10.14 3.73 4.66
N ALA A 80 -9.59 4.39 5.67
CA ALA A 80 -10.00 4.17 7.06
C ALA A 80 -11.34 4.83 7.41
N GLY A 81 -11.65 5.98 6.82
CA GLY A 81 -12.77 6.80 7.25
C GLY A 81 -14.07 6.64 6.45
N GLY A 82 -14.27 5.55 5.73
CA GLY A 82 -15.46 5.34 4.89
C GLY A 82 -15.46 6.16 3.60
N ARG A 83 -14.47 7.03 3.42
CA ARG A 83 -14.23 7.86 2.25
C ARG A 83 -12.75 7.70 1.90
N ILE A 84 -12.44 7.47 0.63
CA ILE A 84 -11.05 7.37 0.19
C ILE A 84 -10.43 8.75 0.11
N GLU A 85 -9.30 8.93 0.81
CA GLU A 85 -8.55 10.19 0.82
C GLU A 85 -7.12 9.96 0.34
N THR A 86 -6.59 10.89 -0.44
CA THR A 86 -5.22 10.81 -0.92
C THR A 86 -4.25 11.17 0.20
N ILE A 87 -3.29 10.29 0.47
CA ILE A 87 -2.18 10.56 1.39
C ILE A 87 -1.03 11.24 0.64
N ALA A 88 -0.65 10.66 -0.49
CA ALA A 88 0.42 11.19 -1.35
C ALA A 88 0.24 10.65 -2.76
N ALA A 89 0.81 11.33 -3.73
CA ALA A 89 0.82 10.93 -5.13
C ALA A 89 2.13 11.38 -5.77
N GLY A 90 2.50 10.76 -6.88
CA GLY A 90 3.74 11.17 -7.52
C GLY A 90 4.09 10.43 -8.79
N THR A 91 5.31 10.72 -9.22
CA THR A 91 6.01 10.08 -10.33
C THR A 91 7.39 9.68 -9.81
N PRO A 92 8.24 8.97 -10.60
CA PRO A 92 9.61 8.68 -10.13
C PRO A 92 10.43 9.94 -9.80
N ARG A 93 10.04 11.10 -10.34
CA ARG A 93 10.80 12.35 -10.16
C ARG A 93 10.23 13.30 -9.12
N ARG A 94 8.96 13.13 -8.75
CA ARG A 94 8.28 14.11 -7.89
C ARG A 94 7.28 13.42 -6.99
N THR A 95 7.24 13.84 -5.74
CA THR A 95 6.27 13.38 -4.76
C THR A 95 5.48 14.58 -4.25
N SER A 96 4.14 14.45 -4.27
CA SER A 96 3.23 15.44 -3.71
C SER A 96 2.54 14.81 -2.50
N VAL A 97 2.81 15.37 -1.31
CA VAL A 97 2.27 14.84 -0.05
C VAL A 97 1.06 15.67 0.37
N LYS A 98 -0.10 15.01 0.47
CA LYS A 98 -1.36 15.64 0.92
C LYS A 98 -1.53 15.59 2.42
N ASP A 99 -1.13 14.47 3.04
CA ASP A 99 -1.20 14.26 4.48
C ASP A 99 0.19 13.86 5.00
N PRO A 100 1.00 14.85 5.41
CA PRO A 100 2.37 14.57 5.83
C PRO A 100 2.48 13.65 7.03
N GLU A 101 1.56 13.74 7.97
CA GLU A 101 1.56 12.90 9.17
C GLU A 101 1.37 11.43 8.83
N LYS A 102 0.34 11.12 8.02
CA LYS A 102 0.10 9.73 7.57
C LYS A 102 1.24 9.24 6.68
N TRP A 103 1.77 10.10 5.81
CA TRP A 103 2.87 9.72 4.92
C TRP A 103 4.10 9.30 5.72
N LEU A 104 4.50 10.08 6.71
CA LEU A 104 5.62 9.76 7.60
C LEU A 104 5.36 8.47 8.37
N LEU A 105 4.12 8.27 8.84
CA LEU A 105 3.75 7.07 9.56
C LEU A 105 3.91 5.83 8.69
N LEU A 106 3.42 5.86 7.45
CA LEU A 106 3.58 4.74 6.51
C LEU A 106 5.04 4.45 6.21
N GLN A 107 5.86 5.47 6.00
CA GLN A 107 7.29 5.31 5.77
C GLN A 107 7.98 4.70 7.00
N SER A 108 7.57 5.09 8.20
CA SER A 108 8.10 4.53 9.44
C SER A 108 7.76 3.05 9.60
N ILE A 109 6.54 2.66 9.28
CA ILE A 109 6.11 1.26 9.37
C ILE A 109 6.85 0.40 8.33
N ALA A 110 7.14 0.95 7.16
CA ALA A 110 7.79 0.24 6.06
C ALA A 110 9.24 -0.15 6.33
N ARG A 111 9.89 0.50 7.28
CA ARG A 111 11.31 0.27 7.59
C ARG A 111 11.61 -1.08 8.19
#